data_35cf73179e88ed3d580a0e1c49674291
#
_entry.id   35cf73179e88ed3d580a0e1c49674291
#
_cell.length_a   1.000
_cell.length_b   1.000
_cell.length_c   1.000
_cell.angle_alpha   90.00
_cell.angle_beta   90.00
_cell.angle_gamma   90.00
#
_symmetry.space_group_name_H-M   'P 1'
#
loop_
_entity.id
_entity.type
_entity.pdbx_description
1 polymer ?
#
loop_
_entity_poly.entity_id
_entity_poly.type
_entity_poly.pdbx_seq_one_letter_code
_entity_poly.pdbx_strand_id
1 'polypeptide(L)'
;MSTTPNEPRNPDYGNQPGAGQPNPGQPNPVGQPGPGQDPQGAPQHGYGQQGGKYDTSEYNPNQYTGMVERPGLLDKLLKLTLLSAALYILWSVVSLIANSVTDLAAFYREQGLSSEQAEAFASSGGVGSTIIGLVIGLLLYFLVYRGLAKGKNWARILGTVFAALSILSYLFGIFGALMYGGLGIVLIVISIIAVVVNIMWIVTAFKTPNSAYFAQNSRR
;
A
#
# COMPACT_ATOMS: atom_id res chain seq x y z
N MET A 1 -36.48 -21.40 57.89
CA MET A 1 -37.28 -21.19 56.67
C MET A 1 -36.28 -21.03 55.54
N SER A 2 -35.79 -22.05 55.00
CA SER A 2 -36.14 -22.91 53.88
C SER A 2 -36.77 -22.16 52.71
N THR A 3 -36.01 -22.04 51.62
CA THR A 3 -36.42 -22.37 50.25
C THR A 3 -35.27 -22.08 49.27
N THR A 4 -34.71 -23.11 48.68
CA THR A 4 -34.10 -23.15 47.37
C THR A 4 -35.17 -23.21 46.28
N PRO A 5 -34.96 -22.62 45.11
CA PRO A 5 -35.52 -23.24 43.91
C PRO A 5 -34.55 -23.25 42.70
N ASN A 6 -34.55 -24.40 42.09
CA ASN A 6 -34.64 -24.75 40.68
C ASN A 6 -33.45 -24.45 39.74
N GLU A 7 -32.70 -25.53 39.50
CA GLU A 7 -32.05 -25.83 38.22
C GLU A 7 -33.08 -26.06 37.10
N PRO A 8 -32.86 -25.57 35.87
CA PRO A 8 -33.55 -26.08 34.71
C PRO A 8 -32.74 -27.18 34.02
N ARG A 9 -33.41 -28.29 33.87
CA ARG A 9 -33.03 -29.52 33.17
C ARG A 9 -32.67 -29.25 31.70
N ASN A 10 -31.55 -29.85 31.29
CA ASN A 10 -31.15 -30.07 29.91
C ASN A 10 -31.97 -31.22 29.29
N PRO A 11 -32.59 -31.07 28.10
CA PRO A 11 -33.20 -32.20 27.42
C PRO A 11 -32.17 -32.95 26.60
N ASP A 12 -32.02 -34.20 26.93
CA ASP A 12 -31.37 -35.30 26.27
C ASP A 12 -31.96 -35.51 24.87
N TYR A 13 -31.20 -35.37 23.80
CA TYR A 13 -31.58 -35.81 22.46
C TYR A 13 -30.85 -37.11 22.11
N GLY A 14 -31.72 -38.11 22.11
CA GLY A 14 -31.41 -39.50 21.87
C GLY A 14 -30.72 -39.81 20.54
N ASN A 15 -29.84 -40.74 20.66
CA ASN A 15 -29.22 -41.57 19.65
C ASN A 15 -30.26 -42.27 18.77
N GLN A 16 -30.24 -42.05 17.45
CA GLN A 16 -30.86 -42.94 16.47
C GLN A 16 -29.78 -43.52 15.55
N PRO A 17 -29.66 -44.84 15.47
CA PRO A 17 -28.83 -45.48 14.47
C PRO A 17 -29.65 -45.71 13.20
N GLY A 18 -29.30 -45.01 12.12
CA GLY A 18 -29.87 -45.26 10.77
C GLY A 18 -29.10 -46.34 10.06
N ALA A 19 -29.80 -47.46 9.84
CA ALA A 19 -29.33 -48.57 9.02
C ALA A 19 -29.24 -48.19 7.55
N GLY A 20 -28.04 -48.21 6.97
CA GLY A 20 -27.79 -48.10 5.52
C GLY A 20 -27.81 -49.46 4.86
N GLN A 21 -28.64 -49.61 3.84
CA GLN A 21 -28.78 -50.80 2.98
C GLN A 21 -27.53 -50.97 2.09
N PRO A 22 -27.08 -52.21 1.85
CA PRO A 22 -26.05 -52.50 0.88
C PRO A 22 -26.62 -52.64 -0.54
N ASN A 23 -25.98 -51.99 -1.50
CA ASN A 23 -26.27 -52.14 -2.94
C ASN A 23 -25.38 -53.24 -3.49
N PRO A 24 -25.94 -54.33 -4.09
CA PRO A 24 -25.15 -55.40 -4.67
C PRO A 24 -24.95 -55.19 -6.18
N GLY A 25 -23.70 -55.30 -6.61
CA GLY A 25 -23.44 -55.72 -7.96
C GLY A 25 -22.77 -54.72 -8.89
N GLN A 26 -21.45 -54.83 -8.98
CA GLN A 26 -20.77 -55.01 -10.27
C GLN A 26 -19.31 -55.48 -10.06
N PRO A 27 -18.85 -56.51 -10.79
CA PRO A 27 -17.52 -57.07 -10.60
C PRO A 27 -16.45 -56.29 -11.35
N ASN A 28 -15.34 -56.06 -10.64
CA ASN A 28 -14.09 -55.49 -11.17
C ASN A 28 -13.31 -56.55 -11.97
N PRO A 29 -12.83 -56.31 -13.18
CA PRO A 29 -11.85 -57.17 -13.82
C PRO A 29 -10.43 -56.83 -13.36
N VAL A 30 -9.77 -57.84 -12.89
CA VAL A 30 -8.36 -57.90 -12.53
C VAL A 30 -7.51 -57.71 -13.80
N GLY A 31 -6.62 -56.73 -13.82
CA GLY A 31 -5.58 -56.55 -14.85
C GLY A 31 -4.19 -56.52 -14.22
N GLN A 32 -3.34 -57.43 -14.65
CA GLN A 32 -2.02 -57.80 -14.21
C GLN A 32 -0.97 -56.67 -14.17
N PRO A 33 0.07 -56.78 -13.33
CA PRO A 33 1.20 -55.86 -13.31
C PRO A 33 2.25 -56.24 -14.35
N GLY A 34 2.67 -55.26 -15.17
CA GLY A 34 3.85 -55.33 -16.03
C GLY A 34 5.02 -54.58 -15.39
N PRO A 35 6.26 -55.13 -15.52
CA PRO A 35 7.44 -54.46 -14.91
C PRO A 35 8.12 -53.50 -15.85
N GLY A 36 8.51 -52.34 -15.32
CA GLY A 36 9.61 -51.56 -15.83
C GLY A 36 9.30 -50.51 -16.89
N GLN A 37 9.34 -49.27 -16.48
CA GLN A 37 10.06 -48.16 -17.16
C GLN A 37 9.87 -46.87 -16.41
N ASP A 38 10.98 -46.23 -15.98
CA ASP A 38 11.02 -44.86 -15.53
C ASP A 38 10.58 -43.91 -16.64
N PRO A 39 9.71 -42.94 -16.37
CA PRO A 39 9.61 -41.76 -17.22
C PRO A 39 10.11 -40.52 -16.45
N GLN A 40 11.16 -39.99 -17.04
CA GLN A 40 11.62 -38.62 -16.84
C GLN A 40 10.45 -37.63 -16.79
N GLY A 41 10.53 -36.73 -15.80
CA GLY A 41 9.54 -35.71 -15.58
C GLY A 41 9.34 -34.75 -16.75
N ALA A 42 8.12 -34.67 -17.21
CA ALA A 42 7.65 -33.53 -17.99
C ALA A 42 6.99 -32.52 -17.06
N PRO A 43 7.25 -31.22 -17.23
CA PRO A 43 6.57 -30.20 -16.44
C PRO A 43 5.10 -30.15 -16.87
N GLN A 44 4.19 -30.45 -15.95
CA GLN A 44 2.76 -30.23 -16.13
C GLN A 44 2.51 -28.73 -16.16
N HIS A 45 2.39 -28.16 -17.35
CA HIS A 45 1.73 -26.88 -17.57
C HIS A 45 0.25 -27.05 -17.26
N GLY A 46 -0.15 -26.68 -16.05
CA GLY A 46 -1.54 -26.48 -15.70
C GLY A 46 -2.09 -25.30 -16.50
N TYR A 47 -2.87 -25.60 -17.53
CA TYR A 47 -3.68 -24.61 -18.25
C TYR A 47 -4.66 -24.00 -17.26
N GLY A 48 -4.49 -22.69 -17.00
CA GLY A 48 -5.37 -21.92 -16.15
C GLY A 48 -6.79 -21.89 -16.72
N GLN A 49 -7.73 -22.27 -15.91
CA GLN A 49 -9.14 -22.04 -16.11
C GLN A 49 -9.38 -20.54 -16.27
N GLN A 50 -9.91 -20.15 -17.42
CA GLN A 50 -10.38 -18.79 -17.69
C GLN A 50 -11.55 -18.49 -16.75
N GLY A 51 -11.26 -17.80 -15.63
CA GLY A 51 -12.25 -17.28 -14.70
C GLY A 51 -13.03 -16.13 -15.33
N GLY A 52 -14.34 -16.17 -15.20
CA GLY A 52 -15.27 -15.16 -15.70
C GLY A 52 -15.02 -13.78 -15.06
N LYS A 53 -15.50 -12.74 -15.73
CA LYS A 53 -15.31 -11.29 -15.44
C LYS A 53 -15.71 -10.83 -14.04
N TYR A 54 -16.25 -11.71 -13.17
CA TYR A 54 -16.76 -11.41 -11.83
C TYR A 54 -16.36 -12.47 -10.80
N ASP A 55 -15.28 -13.21 -11.04
CA ASP A 55 -14.81 -14.21 -10.09
C ASP A 55 -14.17 -13.52 -8.89
N THR A 56 -14.92 -13.42 -7.78
CA THR A 56 -14.47 -12.95 -6.48
C THR A 56 -13.60 -13.98 -5.76
N SER A 57 -13.33 -15.13 -6.38
CA SER A 57 -12.49 -16.21 -5.83
C SER A 57 -10.99 -15.87 -5.80
N GLU A 58 -10.55 -14.77 -6.44
CA GLU A 58 -9.15 -14.33 -6.38
C GLU A 58 -8.67 -13.92 -4.98
N TYR A 59 -9.55 -13.73 -4.02
CA TYR A 59 -9.19 -13.38 -2.65
C TYR A 59 -9.56 -14.48 -1.65
N ASN A 60 -9.07 -15.69 -1.87
CA ASN A 60 -9.09 -16.71 -0.82
C ASN A 60 -7.70 -16.76 -0.13
N PRO A 61 -7.53 -16.16 1.07
CA PRO A 61 -6.25 -16.17 1.78
C PRO A 61 -5.77 -17.58 2.16
N ASN A 62 -6.65 -18.58 2.10
CA ASN A 62 -6.33 -19.98 2.38
C ASN A 62 -5.86 -20.76 1.15
N GLN A 63 -5.94 -20.21 -0.05
CA GLN A 63 -5.52 -20.86 -1.29
C GLN A 63 -4.00 -20.81 -1.50
N TYR A 64 -3.30 -19.91 -0.79
CA TYR A 64 -1.84 -19.81 -0.82
C TYR A 64 -1.22 -20.59 0.33
N THR A 65 -1.19 -21.92 0.21
CA THR A 65 -0.48 -22.79 1.17
C THR A 65 1.04 -22.76 1.00
N GLY A 66 1.55 -22.10 -0.04
CA GLY A 66 2.97 -21.89 -0.31
C GLY A 66 3.45 -20.50 0.14
N MET A 67 4.78 -20.35 0.31
CA MET A 67 5.38 -19.03 0.51
C MET A 67 5.15 -18.19 -0.75
N VAL A 68 4.49 -17.02 -0.58
CA VAL A 68 4.31 -16.07 -1.68
C VAL A 68 5.68 -15.48 -2.03
N GLU A 69 6.15 -15.76 -3.24
CA GLU A 69 7.38 -15.15 -3.75
C GLU A 69 7.26 -13.63 -3.82
N ARG A 70 8.41 -12.97 -3.82
CA ARG A 70 8.48 -11.51 -3.97
C ARG A 70 7.83 -11.08 -5.28
N PRO A 71 6.70 -10.35 -5.26
CA PRO A 71 5.99 -9.99 -6.46
C PRO A 71 6.74 -8.89 -7.24
N GLY A 72 6.74 -8.96 -8.58
CA GLY A 72 7.31 -7.90 -9.42
C GLY A 72 6.63 -6.53 -9.21
N LEU A 73 5.40 -6.49 -8.71
CA LEU A 73 4.71 -5.26 -8.29
C LEU A 73 5.37 -4.58 -7.09
N LEU A 74 6.11 -5.31 -6.24
CA LEU A 74 6.90 -4.70 -5.17
C LEU A 74 8.05 -3.88 -5.73
N ASP A 75 8.72 -4.36 -6.79
CA ASP A 75 9.79 -3.60 -7.43
C ASP A 75 9.25 -2.33 -8.11
N LYS A 76 8.05 -2.40 -8.68
CA LYS A 76 7.34 -1.21 -9.17
C LYS A 76 7.03 -0.23 -8.03
N LEU A 77 6.58 -0.72 -6.87
CA LEU A 77 6.32 0.10 -5.69
C LEU A 77 7.59 0.79 -5.18
N LEU A 78 8.71 0.07 -5.12
CA LEU A 78 10.01 0.64 -4.75
C LEU A 78 10.49 1.71 -5.75
N LYS A 79 10.33 1.48 -7.06
CA LYS A 79 10.64 2.50 -8.09
C LYS A 79 9.77 3.73 -7.95
N LEU A 80 8.47 3.58 -7.66
CA LEU A 80 7.57 4.70 -7.40
C LEU A 80 7.97 5.48 -6.14
N THR A 81 8.45 4.79 -5.10
CA THR A 81 8.98 5.44 -3.89
C THR A 81 10.19 6.30 -4.21
N LEU A 82 11.14 5.79 -5.01
CA LEU A 82 12.31 6.56 -5.44
C LEU A 82 11.95 7.73 -6.35
N LEU A 83 10.99 7.54 -7.26
CA LEU A 83 10.49 8.59 -8.14
C LEU A 83 9.80 9.71 -7.33
N SER A 84 8.96 9.34 -6.36
CA SER A 84 8.33 10.31 -5.46
C SER A 84 9.38 11.09 -4.63
N ALA A 85 10.42 10.40 -4.13
CA ALA A 85 11.52 11.06 -3.43
C ALA A 85 12.30 12.03 -4.34
N ALA A 86 12.57 11.65 -5.59
CA ALA A 86 13.24 12.52 -6.55
C ALA A 86 12.40 13.77 -6.88
N LEU A 87 11.08 13.62 -7.05
CA LEU A 87 10.17 14.74 -7.25
C LEU A 87 10.12 15.65 -6.01
N TYR A 88 10.15 15.07 -4.81
CA TYR A 88 10.20 15.83 -3.56
C TYR A 88 11.49 16.64 -3.44
N ILE A 89 12.64 16.06 -3.80
CA ILE A 89 13.93 16.78 -3.83
C ILE A 89 13.87 17.92 -4.85
N LEU A 90 13.40 17.63 -6.06
CA LEU A 90 13.28 18.63 -7.12
C LEU A 90 12.38 19.79 -6.70
N TRP A 91 11.21 19.48 -6.14
CA TRP A 91 10.30 20.48 -5.61
C TRP A 91 10.96 21.33 -4.51
N SER A 92 11.68 20.70 -3.58
CA SER A 92 12.39 21.39 -2.48
C SER A 92 13.50 22.30 -3.01
N VAL A 93 14.27 21.86 -4.00
CA VAL A 93 15.33 22.69 -4.61
C VAL A 93 14.73 23.90 -5.33
N VAL A 94 13.69 23.70 -6.14
CA VAL A 94 13.01 24.81 -6.82
C VAL A 94 12.39 25.79 -5.78
N SER A 95 11.79 25.27 -4.71
CA SER A 95 11.27 26.09 -3.61
C SER A 95 12.36 26.87 -2.89
N LEU A 96 13.54 26.30 -2.65
CA LEU A 96 14.68 27.02 -2.07
C LEU A 96 15.10 28.19 -2.95
N ILE A 97 15.22 27.96 -4.27
CA ILE A 97 15.53 29.02 -5.23
C ILE A 97 14.44 30.09 -5.22
N ALA A 98 13.16 29.68 -5.30
CA ALA A 98 12.02 30.59 -5.30
C ALA A 98 11.99 31.47 -4.03
N ASN A 99 12.19 30.87 -2.87
CA ASN A 99 12.25 31.59 -1.58
C ASN A 99 13.44 32.55 -1.49
N SER A 100 14.57 32.24 -2.15
CA SER A 100 15.75 33.10 -2.10
C SER A 100 15.67 34.34 -2.99
N VAL A 101 14.82 34.32 -4.01
CA VAL A 101 14.67 35.42 -4.99
C VAL A 101 13.36 36.19 -4.84
N THR A 102 12.44 35.76 -4.00
CA THR A 102 11.13 36.39 -3.79
C THR A 102 11.06 37.06 -2.42
N ASP A 103 10.71 38.33 -2.38
CA ASP A 103 10.41 39.02 -1.11
C ASP A 103 9.01 38.65 -0.61
N LEU A 104 8.94 37.55 0.13
CA LEU A 104 7.69 37.05 0.68
C LEU A 104 7.07 38.03 1.71
N ALA A 105 7.89 38.79 2.44
CA ALA A 105 7.38 39.75 3.40
C ALA A 105 6.69 40.92 2.68
N ALA A 106 7.26 41.39 1.55
CA ALA A 106 6.59 42.38 0.70
C ALA A 106 5.26 41.84 0.17
N PHE A 107 5.24 40.63 -0.37
CA PHE A 107 4.01 39.99 -0.84
C PHE A 107 2.91 39.96 0.23
N TYR A 108 3.24 39.51 1.46
CA TYR A 108 2.26 39.47 2.56
C TYR A 108 1.78 40.84 3.00
N ARG A 109 2.66 41.86 2.97
CA ARG A 109 2.27 43.26 3.26
C ARG A 109 1.27 43.79 2.23
N GLU A 110 1.46 43.45 0.95
CA GLU A 110 0.50 43.81 -0.12
C GLU A 110 -0.87 43.15 0.08
N GLN A 111 -0.91 41.98 0.75
CA GLN A 111 -2.17 41.31 1.14
C GLN A 111 -2.81 41.94 2.41
N GLY A 112 -2.25 43.03 2.95
CA GLY A 112 -2.82 43.75 4.09
C GLY A 112 -2.36 43.26 5.47
N LEU A 113 -1.33 42.42 5.56
CA LEU A 113 -0.75 42.00 6.82
C LEU A 113 0.13 43.14 7.40
N SER A 114 0.19 43.28 8.72
CA SER A 114 1.16 44.14 9.37
C SER A 114 2.59 43.67 9.06
N SER A 115 3.58 44.58 9.19
CA SER A 115 4.98 44.24 8.92
C SER A 115 5.46 43.07 9.79
N GLU A 116 5.08 43.03 11.05
CA GLU A 116 5.42 41.94 11.99
C GLU A 116 4.81 40.60 11.56
N GLN A 117 3.54 40.60 11.18
CA GLN A 117 2.86 39.40 10.69
C GLN A 117 3.47 38.91 9.36
N ALA A 118 3.75 39.85 8.44
CA ALA A 118 4.34 39.50 7.13
C ALA A 118 5.73 38.87 7.29
N GLU A 119 6.57 39.39 8.18
CA GLU A 119 7.88 38.82 8.48
C GLU A 119 7.77 37.45 9.17
N ALA A 120 6.83 37.27 10.09
CA ALA A 120 6.58 36.01 10.78
C ALA A 120 6.14 34.92 9.76
N PHE A 121 5.22 35.23 8.83
CA PHE A 121 4.81 34.29 7.77
C PHE A 121 5.93 34.02 6.79
N ALA A 122 6.67 35.04 6.35
CA ALA A 122 7.79 34.86 5.43
C ALA A 122 8.89 33.98 6.05
N SER A 123 9.20 34.14 7.32
CA SER A 123 10.21 33.34 8.03
C SER A 123 9.74 31.88 8.22
N SER A 124 8.45 31.64 8.47
CA SER A 124 7.91 30.29 8.67
C SER A 124 7.96 29.44 7.39
N GLY A 125 7.79 30.04 6.21
CA GLY A 125 7.91 29.39 4.89
C GLY A 125 9.30 29.50 4.25
N GLY A 126 10.27 30.10 4.92
CA GLY A 126 11.56 30.47 4.35
C GLY A 126 12.53 29.31 4.14
N VAL A 127 13.77 29.67 3.77
CA VAL A 127 14.84 28.72 3.42
C VAL A 127 15.11 27.71 4.55
N GLY A 128 15.14 28.17 5.81
CA GLY A 128 15.44 27.30 6.95
C GLY A 128 14.42 26.18 7.12
N SER A 129 13.12 26.48 7.09
CA SER A 129 12.06 25.50 7.20
C SER A 129 12.07 24.51 6.03
N THR A 130 12.37 24.98 4.82
CA THR A 130 12.47 24.11 3.64
C THR A 130 13.62 23.11 3.75
N ILE A 131 14.79 23.52 4.26
CA ILE A 131 15.93 22.62 4.50
C ILE A 131 15.60 21.58 5.56
N ILE A 132 15.02 21.99 6.68
CA ILE A 132 14.60 21.06 7.74
C ILE A 132 13.58 20.05 7.19
N GLY A 133 12.59 20.54 6.48
CA GLY A 133 11.58 19.68 5.83
C GLY A 133 12.21 18.69 4.86
N LEU A 134 13.16 19.12 4.04
CA LEU A 134 13.88 18.27 3.09
C LEU A 134 14.61 17.13 3.83
N VAL A 135 15.35 17.44 4.88
CA VAL A 135 16.10 16.42 5.65
C VAL A 135 15.14 15.42 6.29
N ILE A 136 14.10 15.89 6.96
CA ILE A 136 13.09 15.01 7.59
C ILE A 136 12.41 14.16 6.52
N GLY A 137 11.99 14.75 5.40
CA GLY A 137 11.34 14.03 4.32
C GLY A 137 12.21 12.92 3.74
N LEU A 138 13.49 13.19 3.50
CA LEU A 138 14.44 12.17 3.00
C LEU A 138 14.63 11.02 4.00
N LEU A 139 14.69 11.29 5.29
CA LEU A 139 14.74 10.26 6.33
C LEU A 139 13.48 9.38 6.29
N LEU A 140 12.30 9.98 6.12
CA LEU A 140 11.04 9.26 6.02
C LEU A 140 10.97 8.41 4.73
N TYR A 141 11.39 8.95 3.58
CA TYR A 141 11.48 8.18 2.33
C TYR A 141 12.43 6.98 2.47
N PHE A 142 13.60 7.19 3.07
CA PHE A 142 14.57 6.12 3.34
C PHE A 142 13.98 5.03 4.24
N LEU A 143 13.29 5.45 5.32
CA LEU A 143 12.65 4.53 6.27
C LEU A 143 11.58 3.68 5.59
N VAL A 144 10.68 4.32 4.83
CA VAL A 144 9.61 3.64 4.07
C VAL A 144 10.22 2.71 3.02
N TYR A 145 11.17 3.18 2.22
CA TYR A 145 11.83 2.37 1.19
C TYR A 145 12.48 1.11 1.79
N ARG A 146 13.24 1.28 2.86
CA ARG A 146 13.93 0.15 3.53
C ARG A 146 12.94 -0.84 4.14
N GLY A 147 11.84 -0.36 4.70
CA GLY A 147 10.77 -1.19 5.24
C GLY A 147 10.03 -1.97 4.15
N LEU A 148 9.69 -1.32 3.03
CA LEU A 148 9.06 -1.96 1.86
C LEU A 148 9.97 -3.02 1.24
N ALA A 149 11.26 -2.73 1.05
CA ALA A 149 12.24 -3.67 0.52
C ALA A 149 12.36 -4.94 1.36
N LYS A 150 12.15 -4.84 2.67
CA LYS A 150 12.09 -5.97 3.61
C LYS A 150 10.70 -6.62 3.73
N GLY A 151 9.72 -6.20 2.93
CA GLY A 151 8.36 -6.72 2.97
C GLY A 151 7.59 -6.42 4.26
N LYS A 152 7.95 -5.35 4.99
CA LYS A 152 7.28 -4.99 6.25
C LYS A 152 5.98 -4.24 5.98
N ASN A 153 4.86 -4.76 6.47
CA ASN A 153 3.54 -4.17 6.26
C ASN A 153 3.38 -2.78 6.89
N TRP A 154 4.05 -2.51 8.03
CA TRP A 154 4.02 -1.18 8.64
C TRP A 154 4.55 -0.08 7.68
N ALA A 155 5.57 -0.41 6.87
CA ALA A 155 6.13 0.53 5.90
C ALA A 155 5.14 0.86 4.77
N ARG A 156 4.31 -0.12 4.37
CA ARG A 156 3.22 0.09 3.41
C ARG A 156 2.16 1.04 3.99
N ILE A 157 1.74 0.81 5.23
CA ILE A 157 0.74 1.66 5.90
C ILE A 157 1.30 3.08 6.09
N LEU A 158 2.51 3.19 6.64
CA LEU A 158 3.18 4.48 6.86
C LEU A 158 3.37 5.24 5.54
N GLY A 159 3.84 4.55 4.50
CA GLY A 159 4.00 5.13 3.16
C GLY A 159 2.68 5.61 2.57
N THR A 160 1.56 4.91 2.82
CA THR A 160 0.23 5.35 2.39
C THR A 160 -0.19 6.63 3.09
N VAL A 161 0.02 6.72 4.40
CA VAL A 161 -0.27 7.95 5.17
C VAL A 161 0.55 9.12 4.62
N PHE A 162 1.85 8.92 4.39
CA PHE A 162 2.71 9.97 3.84
C PHE A 162 2.34 10.34 2.41
N ALA A 163 1.99 9.38 1.56
CA ALA A 163 1.54 9.67 0.19
C ALA A 163 0.23 10.48 0.20
N ALA A 164 -0.72 10.16 1.07
CA ALA A 164 -1.97 10.91 1.22
C ALA A 164 -1.72 12.34 1.72
N LEU A 165 -0.90 12.50 2.76
CA LEU A 165 -0.51 13.82 3.27
C LEU A 165 0.26 14.64 2.22
N SER A 166 1.14 13.99 1.44
CA SER A 166 1.86 14.65 0.35
C SER A 166 0.92 15.13 -0.75
N ILE A 167 -0.08 14.33 -1.14
CA ILE A 167 -1.10 14.74 -2.11
C ILE A 167 -1.81 16.00 -1.63
N LEU A 168 -2.27 16.02 -0.38
CA LEU A 168 -2.92 17.19 0.21
C LEU A 168 -1.98 18.40 0.21
N SER A 169 -0.74 18.22 0.65
CA SER A 169 0.28 19.28 0.69
C SER A 169 0.57 19.86 -0.69
N TYR A 170 0.70 19.03 -1.74
CA TYR A 170 0.91 19.49 -3.10
C TYR A 170 -0.32 20.24 -3.64
N LEU A 171 -1.55 19.77 -3.37
CA LEU A 171 -2.77 20.44 -3.79
C LEU A 171 -2.90 21.83 -3.15
N PHE A 172 -2.65 21.96 -1.85
CA PHE A 172 -2.61 23.27 -1.18
C PHE A 172 -1.43 24.11 -1.66
N GLY A 173 -0.27 23.50 -1.89
CA GLY A 173 0.94 24.17 -2.35
C GLY A 173 0.80 24.81 -3.75
N ILE A 174 -0.10 24.33 -4.60
CA ILE A 174 -0.40 24.94 -5.91
C ILE A 174 -0.88 26.38 -5.72
N PHE A 175 -1.72 26.64 -4.74
CA PHE A 175 -2.19 28.01 -4.45
C PHE A 175 -1.06 28.92 -3.98
N GLY A 176 -0.20 28.41 -3.10
CA GLY A 176 0.98 29.15 -2.61
C GLY A 176 2.05 29.36 -3.67
N ALA A 177 2.13 28.48 -4.69
CA ALA A 177 3.13 28.62 -5.75
C ALA A 177 2.93 29.86 -6.61
N LEU A 178 1.70 30.38 -6.69
CA LEU A 178 1.38 31.56 -7.51
C LEU A 178 2.17 32.81 -7.07
N MET A 179 2.59 32.89 -5.79
CA MET A 179 3.38 34.02 -5.28
C MET A 179 4.80 34.07 -5.88
N TYR A 180 5.30 32.99 -6.46
CA TYR A 180 6.66 32.88 -7.01
C TYR A 180 6.77 33.19 -8.51
N GLY A 181 5.71 33.74 -9.14
CA GLY A 181 5.72 34.10 -10.56
C GLY A 181 6.09 32.93 -11.47
N GLY A 182 7.07 33.09 -12.34
CA GLY A 182 7.50 32.03 -13.28
C GLY A 182 7.99 30.76 -12.61
N LEU A 183 8.68 30.85 -11.47
CA LEU A 183 9.09 29.68 -10.68
C LEU A 183 7.88 28.96 -10.08
N GLY A 184 6.80 29.66 -9.79
CA GLY A 184 5.55 29.08 -9.33
C GLY A 184 4.93 28.11 -10.34
N ILE A 185 5.02 28.44 -11.65
CA ILE A 185 4.56 27.52 -12.70
C ILE A 185 5.34 26.20 -12.67
N VAL A 186 6.65 26.25 -12.49
CA VAL A 186 7.50 25.06 -12.37
C VAL A 186 7.08 24.23 -11.15
N LEU A 187 6.86 24.86 -10.00
CA LEU A 187 6.38 24.21 -8.79
C LEU A 187 5.01 23.54 -8.98
N ILE A 188 4.10 24.19 -9.67
CA ILE A 188 2.77 23.64 -10.01
C ILE A 188 2.91 22.38 -10.86
N VAL A 189 3.72 22.41 -11.91
CA VAL A 189 3.93 21.25 -12.80
C VAL A 189 4.52 20.08 -12.02
N ILE A 190 5.55 20.32 -11.20
CA ILE A 190 6.13 19.29 -10.35
C ILE A 190 5.10 18.72 -9.37
N SER A 191 4.26 19.58 -8.76
CA SER A 191 3.21 19.16 -7.82
C SER A 191 2.17 18.27 -8.48
N ILE A 192 1.72 18.59 -9.70
CA ILE A 192 0.76 17.76 -10.45
C ILE A 192 1.37 16.38 -10.73
N ILE A 193 2.61 16.32 -11.21
CA ILE A 193 3.30 15.06 -11.48
C ILE A 193 3.45 14.25 -10.16
N ALA A 194 3.83 14.90 -9.07
CA ALA A 194 3.99 14.27 -7.76
C ALA A 194 2.66 13.70 -7.23
N VAL A 195 1.54 14.40 -7.40
CA VAL A 195 0.20 13.90 -7.05
C VAL A 195 -0.12 12.63 -7.82
N VAL A 196 0.09 12.61 -9.14
CA VAL A 196 -0.16 11.42 -9.98
C VAL A 196 0.71 10.25 -9.52
N VAL A 197 2.01 10.47 -9.27
CA VAL A 197 2.93 9.44 -8.80
C VAL A 197 2.51 8.89 -7.44
N ASN A 198 2.10 9.74 -6.50
CA ASN A 198 1.64 9.30 -5.18
C ASN A 198 0.32 8.52 -5.25
N ILE A 199 -0.62 8.89 -6.13
CA ILE A 199 -1.83 8.11 -6.38
C ILE A 199 -1.46 6.73 -6.96
N MET A 200 -0.58 6.68 -7.97
CA MET A 200 -0.10 5.41 -8.53
C MET A 200 0.60 4.56 -7.48
N TRP A 201 1.33 5.17 -6.55
CA TRP A 201 1.98 4.50 -5.43
C TRP A 201 0.94 3.83 -4.53
N ILE A 202 -0.09 4.58 -4.09
CA ILE A 202 -1.17 4.04 -3.24
C ILE A 202 -1.86 2.86 -3.93
N VAL A 203 -2.29 3.05 -5.18
CA VAL A 203 -2.94 1.98 -5.95
C VAL A 203 -2.06 0.73 -6.05
N THR A 204 -0.75 0.90 -6.34
CA THR A 204 0.18 -0.22 -6.47
C THR A 204 0.43 -0.93 -5.13
N ALA A 205 0.46 -0.19 -4.03
CA ALA A 205 0.67 -0.73 -2.67
C ALA A 205 -0.44 -1.71 -2.25
N PHE A 206 -1.68 -1.49 -2.70
CA PHE A 206 -2.85 -2.29 -2.31
C PHE A 206 -3.30 -3.31 -3.36
N LYS A 207 -2.61 -3.45 -4.49
CA LYS A 207 -2.88 -4.54 -5.44
C LYS A 207 -2.66 -5.90 -4.79
N THR A 208 -3.50 -6.88 -5.15
CA THR A 208 -3.55 -8.23 -4.54
C THR A 208 -2.18 -8.90 -4.35
N PRO A 209 -1.27 -8.96 -5.34
CA PRO A 209 0.03 -9.59 -5.13
C PRO A 209 0.86 -8.95 -4.02
N ASN A 210 0.88 -7.61 -3.93
CA ASN A 210 1.57 -6.90 -2.86
C ASN A 210 0.89 -7.12 -1.51
N SER A 211 -0.44 -7.06 -1.47
CA SER A 211 -1.21 -7.24 -0.22
C SER A 211 -0.99 -8.63 0.37
N ALA A 212 -1.01 -9.69 -0.44
CA ALA A 212 -0.73 -11.06 0.00
C ALA A 212 0.70 -11.20 0.54
N TYR A 213 1.69 -10.66 -0.17
CA TYR A 213 3.09 -10.68 0.24
C TYR A 213 3.34 -9.98 1.58
N PHE A 214 2.79 -8.78 1.77
CA PHE A 214 2.93 -8.05 3.03
C PHE A 214 2.18 -8.72 4.20
N ALA A 215 0.99 -9.31 3.94
CA ALA A 215 0.23 -10.03 4.96
C ALA A 215 1.00 -11.26 5.48
N GLN A 216 1.63 -12.01 4.59
CA GLN A 216 2.46 -13.16 4.95
C GLN A 216 3.66 -12.75 5.82
N ASN A 217 4.37 -11.69 5.45
CA ASN A 217 5.56 -11.22 6.16
C ASN A 217 5.25 -10.50 7.49
N SER A 218 3.99 -10.15 7.74
CA SER A 218 3.56 -9.54 9.01
C SER A 218 3.33 -10.56 10.13
N ARG A 219 3.18 -11.84 9.77
CA ARG A 219 2.96 -12.95 10.72
C ARG A 219 4.27 -13.58 11.22
N ARG A 220 5.40 -13.13 10.70
CA ARG A 220 6.76 -13.50 11.10
C ARG A 220 7.42 -12.37 11.89
#